data_98ed9e7ce53de2c7e854fe235b18b4a6
#
_entry.id   98ed9e7ce53de2c7e854fe235b18b4a6
#
_cell.length_a   1.000
_cell.length_b   1.000
_cell.length_c   1.000
_cell.angle_alpha   90.00
_cell.angle_beta   90.00
_cell.angle_gamma   90.00
#
_symmetry.space_group_name_H-M   'P 1'
#
loop_
_entity.id
_entity.type
_entity.pdbx_description
1 polymer ?
#
loop_
_entity_poly.entity_id
_entity_poly.type
_entity_poly.pdbx_seq_one_letter_code
_entity_poly.pdbx_strand_id
1 'polypeptide(L)'
;MGDIFISIACYRDSQVIPTVENAYKNAKYKDRLFFGVYAQLADKDVELKFDCPENQVRLLVHPHTNARGPVYARYIIYNKLYQNEEFYLQIDSHTRFVQDWDEQLVCMLRSLSENAVISTYPVGYSLKTDQLIKTDKVNIVKLKKIRNGVPVFYSVPAKLERPEKNLFWAAGFSFCYGTVFKTVPFDPHLKNIFWGEEFLMALRFYTSGIEVYTPDKNIVYTLWDREYRPTFWELRNLDAKKFDAHGLISFLRLCKIAGFYKSRIAEERVLKDLELYGSGKKKGIDEFLEVSGIKEMNKSVIYSNHVRSFVDKI
;
A
#
# COMPACT_ATOMS: atom_id res chain seq x y z
N MET A 1 19.39 3.88 -17.21
CA MET A 1 18.21 3.87 -16.35
C MET A 1 18.57 3.11 -15.09
N GLY A 2 18.12 3.55 -13.91
CA GLY A 2 18.42 2.84 -12.65
C GLY A 2 17.60 1.58 -12.48
N ASP A 3 17.97 0.76 -11.51
CA ASP A 3 17.29 -0.49 -11.21
C ASP A 3 15.95 -0.24 -10.51
N ILE A 4 14.93 -1.04 -10.84
CA ILE A 4 13.58 -0.97 -10.27
C ILE A 4 13.33 -2.22 -9.45
N PHE A 5 13.10 -2.05 -8.15
CA PHE A 5 12.58 -3.12 -7.30
C PHE A 5 11.05 -3.13 -7.33
N ILE A 6 10.45 -4.26 -7.64
CA ILE A 6 9.00 -4.45 -7.71
C ILE A 6 8.55 -5.27 -6.49
N SER A 7 7.88 -4.60 -5.55
CA SER A 7 7.41 -5.16 -4.28
C SER A 7 6.00 -5.73 -4.43
N ILE A 8 5.85 -7.04 -4.23
CA ILE A 8 4.60 -7.77 -4.41
C ILE A 8 4.27 -8.60 -3.16
N ALA A 9 3.28 -8.14 -2.40
CA ALA A 9 2.71 -8.92 -1.31
C ALA A 9 1.60 -9.83 -1.86
N CYS A 10 1.79 -11.14 -1.76
CA CYS A 10 0.89 -12.14 -2.30
C CYS A 10 0.27 -12.99 -1.18
N TYR A 11 -1.05 -12.95 -1.03
CA TYR A 11 -1.80 -13.82 -0.13
C TYR A 11 -2.69 -14.75 -0.94
N ARG A 12 -2.27 -16.02 -1.12
CA ARG A 12 -3.01 -17.09 -1.80
C ARG A 12 -3.58 -16.64 -3.16
N ASP A 13 -2.76 -15.94 -3.94
CA ASP A 13 -3.18 -15.30 -5.18
C ASP A 13 -2.41 -15.85 -6.38
N SER A 14 -3.08 -16.64 -7.20
CA SER A 14 -2.51 -17.21 -8.42
C SER A 14 -2.14 -16.17 -9.48
N GLN A 15 -2.70 -14.95 -9.39
CA GLN A 15 -2.41 -13.86 -10.32
C GLN A 15 -1.00 -13.26 -10.14
N VAL A 16 -0.28 -13.64 -9.09
CA VAL A 16 1.10 -13.18 -8.90
C VAL A 16 2.02 -13.63 -10.03
N ILE A 17 1.84 -14.84 -10.56
CA ILE A 17 2.61 -15.36 -11.70
C ILE A 17 2.36 -14.50 -12.95
N PRO A 18 1.13 -14.38 -13.45
CA PRO A 18 0.84 -13.49 -14.58
C PRO A 18 1.25 -12.04 -14.37
N THR A 19 1.23 -11.54 -13.11
CA THR A 19 1.66 -10.18 -12.78
C THR A 19 3.16 -9.99 -13.03
N VAL A 20 4.00 -10.88 -12.54
CA VAL A 20 5.46 -10.83 -12.74
C VAL A 20 5.81 -10.98 -14.22
N GLU A 21 5.22 -11.98 -14.89
CA GLU A 21 5.46 -12.25 -16.32
C GLU A 21 5.00 -11.10 -17.21
N ASN A 22 3.82 -10.51 -16.93
CA ASN A 22 3.32 -9.37 -17.68
C ASN A 22 4.21 -8.13 -17.46
N ALA A 23 4.65 -7.87 -16.22
CA ALA A 23 5.60 -6.80 -15.93
C ALA A 23 6.90 -6.98 -16.71
N TYR A 24 7.49 -8.17 -16.64
CA TYR A 24 8.74 -8.49 -17.34
C TYR A 24 8.60 -8.40 -18.85
N LYS A 25 7.54 -8.98 -19.42
CA LYS A 25 7.26 -8.99 -20.87
C LYS A 25 7.14 -7.58 -21.45
N ASN A 26 6.38 -6.70 -20.76
CA ASN A 26 6.05 -5.36 -21.23
C ASN A 26 7.10 -4.29 -20.87
N ALA A 27 8.14 -4.63 -20.13
CA ALA A 27 9.21 -3.70 -19.82
C ALA A 27 10.13 -3.47 -21.02
N LYS A 28 10.64 -2.24 -21.14
CA LYS A 28 11.67 -1.85 -22.09
C LYS A 28 13.07 -2.28 -21.65
N TYR A 29 13.39 -2.15 -20.37
CA TYR A 29 14.71 -2.43 -19.78
C TYR A 29 14.61 -3.59 -18.79
N LYS A 30 14.40 -4.79 -19.32
CA LYS A 30 14.12 -6.02 -18.56
C LYS A 30 15.24 -6.39 -17.58
N ASP A 31 16.47 -6.13 -17.94
CA ASP A 31 17.68 -6.39 -17.13
C ASP A 31 17.78 -5.49 -15.87
N ARG A 32 16.95 -4.45 -15.77
CA ARG A 32 16.88 -3.52 -14.64
C ARG A 32 15.77 -3.83 -13.63
N LEU A 33 15.04 -4.93 -13.81
CA LEU A 33 13.91 -5.29 -12.96
C LEU A 33 14.31 -6.32 -11.92
N PHE A 34 13.90 -6.10 -10.67
CA PHE A 34 14.09 -7.03 -9.56
C PHE A 34 12.77 -7.20 -8.83
N PHE A 35 12.20 -8.40 -8.86
CA PHE A 35 10.92 -8.72 -8.24
C PHE A 35 11.14 -9.24 -6.82
N GLY A 36 10.58 -8.57 -5.83
CA GLY A 36 10.52 -9.03 -4.45
C GLY A 36 9.12 -9.56 -4.14
N VAL A 37 8.96 -10.87 -4.15
CA VAL A 37 7.67 -11.53 -3.93
C VAL A 37 7.65 -12.16 -2.54
N TYR A 38 6.76 -11.68 -1.66
CA TYR A 38 6.45 -12.34 -0.40
C TYR A 38 5.12 -13.06 -0.51
N ALA A 39 5.20 -14.37 -0.70
CA ALA A 39 4.06 -15.23 -0.94
C ALA A 39 3.64 -15.97 0.34
N GLN A 40 2.37 -15.85 0.70
CA GLN A 40 1.75 -16.51 1.84
C GLN A 40 0.75 -17.53 1.31
N LEU A 41 1.17 -18.81 1.26
CA LEU A 41 0.49 -19.88 0.53
C LEU A 41 -0.03 -20.99 1.48
N ALA A 42 -1.05 -21.70 1.04
CA ALA A 42 -1.43 -23.00 1.60
C ALA A 42 -0.80 -24.13 0.76
N ASP A 43 -0.69 -25.34 1.30
CA ASP A 43 -0.10 -26.49 0.59
C ASP A 43 -0.79 -26.83 -0.74
N LYS A 44 -2.08 -26.50 -0.84
CA LYS A 44 -2.88 -26.70 -2.07
C LYS A 44 -2.80 -25.55 -3.07
N ASP A 45 -2.13 -24.45 -2.72
CA ASP A 45 -1.99 -23.31 -3.61
C ASP A 45 -0.94 -23.61 -4.70
N VAL A 46 -0.95 -22.84 -5.78
CA VAL A 46 -0.09 -23.07 -6.94
C VAL A 46 1.39 -22.86 -6.56
N GLU A 47 2.25 -23.76 -7.03
CA GLU A 47 3.70 -23.57 -6.97
C GLU A 47 4.09 -22.36 -7.82
N LEU A 48 4.93 -21.47 -7.24
CA LEU A 48 5.34 -20.25 -7.92
C LEU A 48 6.57 -20.49 -8.78
N LYS A 49 6.35 -20.49 -10.11
CA LYS A 49 7.41 -20.49 -11.14
C LYS A 49 7.15 -19.31 -12.07
N PHE A 50 8.17 -18.53 -12.36
CA PHE A 50 8.08 -17.31 -13.15
C PHE A 50 8.90 -17.45 -14.44
N ASP A 51 8.30 -17.04 -15.56
CA ASP A 51 9.00 -16.99 -16.86
C ASP A 51 9.83 -15.68 -16.96
N CYS A 52 10.86 -15.59 -16.10
CA CYS A 52 11.85 -14.51 -16.09
C CYS A 52 13.14 -15.02 -15.42
N PRO A 53 14.31 -14.35 -15.59
CA PRO A 53 15.57 -14.79 -15.02
C PRO A 53 15.50 -14.96 -13.49
N GLU A 54 15.97 -16.09 -12.98
CA GLU A 54 15.91 -16.42 -11.54
C GLU A 54 16.62 -15.38 -10.67
N ASN A 55 17.72 -14.81 -11.14
CA ASN A 55 18.46 -13.78 -10.42
C ASN A 55 17.72 -12.45 -10.30
N GLN A 56 16.62 -12.27 -11.04
CA GLN A 56 15.76 -11.11 -10.95
C GLN A 56 14.54 -11.34 -10.05
N VAL A 57 14.32 -12.54 -9.52
CA VAL A 57 13.21 -12.85 -8.61
C VAL A 57 13.73 -13.25 -7.23
N ARG A 58 13.39 -12.45 -6.24
CA ARG A 58 13.66 -12.72 -4.82
C ARG A 58 12.35 -13.17 -4.18
N LEU A 59 12.19 -14.49 -4.05
CA LEU A 59 10.97 -15.12 -3.54
C LEU A 59 11.14 -15.52 -2.08
N LEU A 60 10.18 -15.12 -1.24
CA LEU A 60 10.04 -15.60 0.13
C LEU A 60 8.67 -16.20 0.31
N VAL A 61 8.61 -17.51 0.59
CA VAL A 61 7.37 -18.26 0.78
C VAL A 61 7.16 -18.58 2.26
N HIS A 62 5.95 -18.32 2.75
CA HIS A 62 5.54 -18.65 4.11
C HIS A 62 4.14 -19.27 4.13
N PRO A 63 3.81 -20.09 5.15
CA PRO A 63 2.44 -20.54 5.35
C PRO A 63 1.48 -19.36 5.49
N HIS A 64 0.34 -19.41 4.80
CA HIS A 64 -0.69 -18.35 4.84
C HIS A 64 -1.20 -18.09 6.27
N THR A 65 -1.21 -19.12 7.14
CA THR A 65 -1.61 -19.01 8.55
C THR A 65 -0.72 -18.07 9.38
N ASN A 66 0.49 -17.77 8.88
CA ASN A 66 1.43 -16.83 9.49
C ASN A 66 1.24 -15.39 9.02
N ALA A 67 0.27 -15.13 8.13
CA ALA A 67 0.02 -13.79 7.64
C ALA A 67 -0.40 -12.82 8.76
N ARG A 68 -0.01 -11.55 8.61
CA ARG A 68 -0.28 -10.47 9.58
C ARG A 68 -0.82 -9.21 8.88
N GLY A 69 -1.41 -9.40 7.69
CA GLY A 69 -1.96 -8.31 6.87
C GLY A 69 -0.95 -7.66 5.93
N PRO A 70 -1.44 -6.78 5.03
CA PRO A 70 -0.65 -6.23 3.93
C PRO A 70 0.52 -5.35 4.38
N VAL A 71 0.34 -4.52 5.41
CA VAL A 71 1.42 -3.64 5.92
C VAL A 71 2.61 -4.44 6.42
N TYR A 72 2.33 -5.51 7.20
CA TYR A 72 3.38 -6.39 7.68
C TYR A 72 4.08 -7.14 6.53
N ALA A 73 3.34 -7.55 5.51
CA ALA A 73 3.92 -8.19 4.33
C ALA A 73 4.89 -7.24 3.59
N ARG A 74 4.51 -5.98 3.39
CA ARG A 74 5.37 -4.95 2.77
C ARG A 74 6.60 -4.63 3.62
N TYR A 75 6.46 -4.61 4.95
CA TYR A 75 7.61 -4.51 5.84
C TYR A 75 8.61 -5.66 5.62
N ILE A 76 8.14 -6.91 5.51
CA ILE A 76 9.00 -8.06 5.25
C ILE A 76 9.70 -7.94 3.90
N ILE A 77 8.98 -7.56 2.84
CA ILE A 77 9.56 -7.37 1.51
C ILE A 77 10.66 -6.32 1.55
N TYR A 78 10.39 -5.15 2.12
CA TYR A 78 11.36 -4.06 2.20
C TYR A 78 12.64 -4.48 2.94
N ASN A 79 12.50 -5.16 4.09
CA ASN A 79 13.64 -5.49 4.93
C ASN A 79 14.40 -6.75 4.52
N LYS A 80 13.79 -7.65 3.74
CA LYS A 80 14.39 -8.95 3.39
C LYS A 80 14.74 -9.09 1.92
N LEU A 81 14.03 -8.40 1.03
CA LEU A 81 14.15 -8.60 -0.41
C LEU A 81 14.67 -7.38 -1.16
N TYR A 82 14.41 -6.16 -0.68
CA TYR A 82 14.92 -4.93 -1.29
C TYR A 82 16.42 -4.76 -1.02
N GLN A 83 17.20 -4.42 -2.05
CA GLN A 83 18.67 -4.32 -2.00
C GLN A 83 19.20 -2.93 -2.42
N ASN A 84 18.43 -1.88 -2.18
CA ASN A 84 18.74 -0.48 -2.48
C ASN A 84 18.74 -0.14 -3.97
N GLU A 85 17.91 -0.79 -4.77
CA GLU A 85 17.60 -0.36 -6.14
C GLU A 85 17.16 1.12 -6.14
N GLU A 86 17.46 1.84 -7.24
CA GLU A 86 17.18 3.29 -7.33
C GLU A 86 15.69 3.59 -7.16
N PHE A 87 14.84 2.75 -7.78
CA PHE A 87 13.40 2.92 -7.75
C PHE A 87 12.70 1.79 -7.01
N TYR A 88 11.58 2.11 -6.40
CA TYR A 88 10.72 1.17 -5.68
C TYR A 88 9.31 1.26 -6.22
N LEU A 89 8.82 0.17 -6.80
CA LEU A 89 7.44 0.00 -7.27
C LEU A 89 6.71 -0.95 -6.32
N GLN A 90 5.67 -0.48 -5.64
CA GLN A 90 4.76 -1.31 -4.88
C GLN A 90 3.49 -1.54 -5.68
N ILE A 91 3.10 -2.80 -5.84
CA ILE A 91 1.86 -3.21 -6.53
C ILE A 91 1.16 -4.35 -5.80
N ASP A 92 -0.12 -4.54 -6.13
CA ASP A 92 -0.84 -5.74 -5.74
C ASP A 92 -0.43 -6.95 -6.61
N SER A 93 -0.65 -8.16 -6.10
CA SER A 93 -0.31 -9.44 -6.75
C SER A 93 -1.12 -9.75 -8.02
N HIS A 94 -2.06 -8.91 -8.39
CA HIS A 94 -2.96 -9.05 -9.53
C HIS A 94 -2.96 -7.79 -10.38
N THR A 95 -1.80 -7.47 -10.93
CA THR A 95 -1.54 -6.24 -11.70
C THR A 95 -1.18 -6.57 -13.14
N ARG A 96 -1.49 -5.66 -14.08
CA ARG A 96 -1.06 -5.70 -15.49
C ARG A 96 -0.45 -4.36 -15.87
N PHE A 97 0.40 -4.37 -16.87
CA PHE A 97 1.22 -3.24 -17.28
C PHE A 97 1.03 -2.91 -18.76
N VAL A 98 1.12 -1.64 -19.10
CA VAL A 98 1.25 -1.22 -20.50
C VAL A 98 2.66 -1.48 -21.03
N GLN A 99 2.82 -1.44 -22.36
CA GLN A 99 4.14 -1.53 -22.99
C GLN A 99 5.06 -0.38 -22.51
N ASP A 100 6.34 -0.67 -22.26
CA ASP A 100 7.38 0.25 -21.82
C ASP A 100 7.03 1.00 -20.51
N TRP A 101 6.30 0.34 -19.63
CA TRP A 101 5.82 0.89 -18.36
C TRP A 101 6.95 1.41 -17.46
N ASP A 102 8.07 0.73 -17.45
CA ASP A 102 9.26 1.04 -16.65
C ASP A 102 9.88 2.37 -17.05
N GLU A 103 10.10 2.60 -18.35
CA GLU A 103 10.56 3.89 -18.86
C GLU A 103 9.55 5.00 -18.58
N GLN A 104 8.26 4.72 -18.81
CA GLN A 104 7.20 5.70 -18.59
C GLN A 104 7.12 6.17 -17.12
N LEU A 105 7.20 5.24 -16.16
CA LEU A 105 7.18 5.58 -14.74
C LEU A 105 8.43 6.36 -14.32
N VAL A 106 9.62 5.93 -14.78
CA VAL A 106 10.87 6.62 -14.44
C VAL A 106 10.91 8.02 -15.04
N CYS A 107 10.51 8.19 -16.30
CA CYS A 107 10.44 9.52 -16.92
C CYS A 107 9.46 10.43 -16.19
N MET A 108 8.28 9.91 -15.81
CA MET A 108 7.30 10.66 -15.03
C MET A 108 7.84 11.06 -13.66
N LEU A 109 8.46 10.13 -12.91
CA LEU A 109 9.01 10.43 -11.59
C LEU A 109 10.15 11.46 -11.67
N ARG A 110 11.03 11.34 -12.65
CA ARG A 110 12.15 12.28 -12.86
C ARG A 110 11.73 13.69 -13.25
N SER A 111 10.51 13.85 -13.77
CA SER A 111 9.92 15.19 -14.02
C SER A 111 9.40 15.87 -12.76
N LEU A 112 9.38 15.15 -11.63
CA LEU A 112 8.91 15.60 -10.32
C LEU A 112 10.09 15.84 -9.36
N SER A 113 9.78 16.18 -8.11
CA SER A 113 10.80 16.33 -7.06
C SER A 113 11.36 14.96 -6.63
N GLU A 114 12.58 14.95 -6.08
CA GLU A 114 13.19 13.72 -5.52
C GLU A 114 12.38 13.09 -4.36
N ASN A 115 11.51 13.86 -3.73
CA ASN A 115 10.62 13.41 -2.67
C ASN A 115 9.22 13.06 -3.20
N ALA A 116 9.06 12.84 -4.51
CA ALA A 116 7.77 12.49 -5.09
C ALA A 116 7.45 11.01 -4.98
N VAL A 117 6.17 10.72 -4.80
CA VAL A 117 5.56 9.39 -4.89
C VAL A 117 4.42 9.45 -5.89
N ILE A 118 4.49 8.67 -6.95
CA ILE A 118 3.40 8.51 -7.92
C ILE A 118 2.46 7.42 -7.38
N SER A 119 1.20 7.74 -7.16
CA SER A 119 0.23 6.79 -6.60
C SER A 119 -1.20 7.13 -6.99
N THR A 120 -1.97 6.09 -7.29
CA THR A 120 -3.42 6.18 -7.53
C THR A 120 -4.08 4.81 -7.39
N TYR A 121 -5.40 4.74 -7.36
CA TYR A 121 -6.13 3.49 -7.62
C TYR A 121 -6.10 3.17 -9.12
N PRO A 122 -5.41 2.11 -9.56
CA PRO A 122 -5.32 1.78 -10.97
C PRO A 122 -6.69 1.51 -11.59
N VAL A 123 -6.82 1.74 -12.88
CA VAL A 123 -7.97 1.30 -13.67
C VAL A 123 -7.98 -0.25 -13.70
N GLY A 124 -9.15 -0.84 -13.90
CA GLY A 124 -9.30 -2.29 -13.88
C GLY A 124 -8.89 -2.98 -15.18
N TYR A 125 -8.67 -4.31 -15.09
CA TYR A 125 -8.65 -5.19 -16.25
C TYR A 125 -9.64 -6.36 -16.04
N SER A 126 -9.99 -7.07 -17.12
CA SER A 126 -10.89 -8.23 -17.06
C SER A 126 -10.12 -9.51 -16.88
N LEU A 127 -10.40 -10.28 -15.81
CA LEU A 127 -9.78 -11.59 -15.60
C LEU A 127 -10.11 -12.60 -16.74
N LYS A 128 -11.31 -12.51 -17.32
CA LYS A 128 -11.77 -13.44 -18.37
C LYS A 128 -11.02 -13.29 -19.69
N THR A 129 -10.67 -12.04 -20.05
CA THR A 129 -10.07 -11.72 -21.36
C THR A 129 -8.65 -11.20 -21.25
N ASP A 130 -8.15 -10.97 -20.03
CA ASP A 130 -6.89 -10.29 -19.72
C ASP A 130 -6.75 -8.89 -20.37
N GLN A 131 -7.89 -8.31 -20.77
CA GLN A 131 -7.93 -7.02 -21.47
C GLN A 131 -7.97 -5.86 -20.47
N LEU A 132 -7.12 -4.87 -20.71
CA LEU A 132 -7.09 -3.61 -19.98
C LEU A 132 -8.33 -2.77 -20.36
N ILE A 133 -8.97 -2.16 -19.36
CA ILE A 133 -10.08 -1.23 -19.59
C ILE A 133 -9.50 0.03 -20.23
N LYS A 134 -9.89 0.29 -21.48
CA LYS A 134 -9.41 1.44 -22.25
C LYS A 134 -10.09 2.72 -21.78
N THR A 135 -9.31 3.67 -21.28
CA THR A 135 -9.75 5.01 -20.90
C THR A 135 -8.56 5.97 -20.92
N ASP A 136 -8.83 7.22 -21.27
CA ASP A 136 -7.86 8.34 -21.19
C ASP A 136 -7.96 9.08 -19.84
N LYS A 137 -8.80 8.58 -18.90
CA LYS A 137 -8.95 9.13 -17.57
C LYS A 137 -8.19 8.32 -16.57
N VAL A 138 -7.50 9.00 -15.67
CA VAL A 138 -6.86 8.43 -14.48
C VAL A 138 -7.74 8.62 -13.26
N ASN A 139 -7.53 7.83 -12.23
CA ASN A 139 -8.28 7.92 -10.99
C ASN A 139 -7.60 8.88 -10.00
N ILE A 140 -8.28 9.94 -9.60
CA ILE A 140 -7.83 10.83 -8.51
C ILE A 140 -8.40 10.30 -7.19
N VAL A 141 -7.53 9.93 -6.25
CA VAL A 141 -7.95 9.46 -4.92
C VAL A 141 -8.51 10.63 -4.11
N LYS A 142 -9.69 10.44 -3.51
CA LYS A 142 -10.42 11.42 -2.72
C LYS A 142 -10.91 10.81 -1.40
N LEU A 143 -11.09 11.65 -0.38
CA LEU A 143 -11.74 11.26 0.86
C LEU A 143 -13.23 11.02 0.63
N LYS A 144 -13.71 9.82 0.99
CA LYS A 144 -15.13 9.44 0.88
C LYS A 144 -15.91 9.75 2.16
N LYS A 145 -15.44 9.22 3.27
CA LYS A 145 -16.06 9.31 4.59
C LYS A 145 -15.13 8.79 5.68
N ILE A 146 -15.49 9.04 6.91
CA ILE A 146 -14.94 8.32 8.06
C ILE A 146 -15.83 7.12 8.36
N ARG A 147 -15.24 5.92 8.44
CA ARG A 147 -15.93 4.68 8.80
C ARG A 147 -15.21 4.05 9.99
N ASN A 148 -15.93 3.87 11.10
CA ASN A 148 -15.37 3.30 12.34
C ASN A 148 -14.07 4.00 12.80
N GLY A 149 -14.01 5.32 12.71
CA GLY A 149 -12.83 6.11 13.09
C GLY A 149 -11.70 6.14 12.07
N VAL A 150 -11.86 5.53 10.90
CA VAL A 150 -10.83 5.47 9.86
C VAL A 150 -11.29 6.19 8.60
N PRO A 151 -10.47 7.08 8.00
CA PRO A 151 -10.74 7.64 6.68
C PRO A 151 -10.80 6.54 5.62
N VAL A 152 -11.83 6.59 4.79
CA VAL A 152 -12.03 5.69 3.64
C VAL A 152 -12.00 6.53 2.38
N PHE A 153 -11.27 6.07 1.39
CA PHE A 153 -11.08 6.74 0.12
C PHE A 153 -11.91 6.12 -1.01
N TYR A 154 -12.07 6.86 -2.06
CA TYR A 154 -12.61 6.45 -3.35
C TYR A 154 -11.82 7.16 -4.45
N SER A 155 -12.12 6.92 -5.70
CA SER A 155 -11.51 7.65 -6.80
C SER A 155 -12.54 8.32 -7.69
N VAL A 156 -12.11 9.43 -8.30
CA VAL A 156 -12.85 10.15 -9.32
C VAL A 156 -12.03 10.12 -10.60
N PRO A 157 -12.59 9.65 -11.73
CA PRO A 157 -11.87 9.63 -12.99
C PRO A 157 -11.74 11.06 -13.55
N ALA A 158 -10.53 11.44 -13.96
CA ALA A 158 -10.23 12.72 -14.56
C ALA A 158 -9.19 12.57 -15.69
N LYS A 159 -9.21 13.46 -16.66
CA LYS A 159 -8.16 13.59 -17.66
C LYS A 159 -7.15 14.61 -17.16
N LEU A 160 -5.89 14.22 -17.09
CA LEU A 160 -4.78 15.07 -16.67
C LEU A 160 -3.79 15.20 -17.84
N GLU A 161 -3.20 16.38 -17.99
CA GLU A 161 -2.17 16.64 -18.99
C GLU A 161 -0.75 16.43 -18.44
N ARG A 162 -0.61 16.43 -17.13
CA ARG A 162 0.63 16.18 -16.38
C ARG A 162 0.30 15.59 -15.01
N PRO A 163 1.25 14.94 -14.33
CA PRO A 163 1.03 14.48 -12.96
C PRO A 163 0.63 15.62 -12.03
N GLU A 164 -0.39 15.40 -11.20
CA GLU A 164 -0.91 16.41 -10.28
C GLU A 164 -0.72 16.01 -8.82
N LYS A 165 -0.38 16.98 -7.96
CA LYS A 165 -0.27 16.76 -6.52
C LYS A 165 -1.59 16.27 -5.95
N ASN A 166 -1.49 15.27 -5.07
CA ASN A 166 -2.57 14.74 -4.27
C ASN A 166 -2.15 14.62 -2.81
N LEU A 167 -3.11 14.60 -1.90
CA LEU A 167 -2.86 14.37 -0.48
C LEU A 167 -2.92 12.88 -0.12
N PHE A 168 -3.58 12.07 -0.94
CA PHE A 168 -3.91 10.68 -0.61
C PHE A 168 -3.10 9.70 -1.44
N TRP A 169 -2.69 8.63 -0.77
CA TRP A 169 -1.90 7.55 -1.30
C TRP A 169 -2.75 6.28 -1.44
N ALA A 170 -2.48 5.48 -2.45
CA ALA A 170 -3.13 4.19 -2.72
C ALA A 170 -2.12 3.06 -2.57
N ALA A 171 -2.45 2.07 -1.76
CA ALA A 171 -1.56 0.96 -1.43
C ALA A 171 -1.34 -0.03 -2.58
N GLY A 172 -2.29 -0.11 -3.53
CA GLY A 172 -2.23 -1.02 -4.68
C GLY A 172 -1.30 -0.58 -5.81
N PHE A 173 -0.87 0.68 -5.80
CA PHE A 173 0.12 1.21 -6.75
C PHE A 173 0.85 2.41 -6.16
N SER A 174 2.17 2.27 -6.02
CA SER A 174 3.04 3.34 -5.55
C SER A 174 4.42 3.22 -6.18
N PHE A 175 4.90 4.28 -6.85
CA PHE A 175 6.22 4.34 -7.47
C PHE A 175 7.00 5.55 -6.99
N CYS A 176 8.23 5.35 -6.54
CA CYS A 176 9.08 6.40 -5.99
C CYS A 176 10.57 6.01 -6.04
N TYR A 177 11.44 6.94 -5.65
CA TYR A 177 12.81 6.58 -5.31
C TYR A 177 12.84 5.68 -4.06
N GLY A 178 13.69 4.65 -4.04
CA GLY A 178 13.78 3.72 -2.91
C GLY A 178 14.14 4.38 -1.59
N THR A 179 14.76 5.56 -1.63
CA THR A 179 15.08 6.39 -0.46
C THR A 179 13.86 6.90 0.30
N VAL A 180 12.69 6.98 -0.35
CA VAL A 180 11.42 7.38 0.29
C VAL A 180 11.08 6.45 1.46
N PHE A 181 11.23 5.13 1.29
CA PHE A 181 10.93 4.17 2.35
C PHE A 181 12.03 4.06 3.42
N LYS A 182 13.21 4.66 3.20
CA LYS A 182 14.19 4.90 4.29
C LYS A 182 13.68 6.02 5.21
N THR A 183 13.01 7.03 4.64
CA THR A 183 12.44 8.16 5.40
C THR A 183 11.10 7.80 6.05
N VAL A 184 10.26 7.03 5.36
CA VAL A 184 8.93 6.62 5.83
C VAL A 184 8.80 5.10 5.72
N PRO A 185 9.45 4.32 6.61
CA PRO A 185 9.47 2.86 6.54
C PRO A 185 8.10 2.25 6.86
N PHE A 186 7.85 1.04 6.33
CA PHE A 186 6.65 0.26 6.69
C PHE A 186 6.69 -0.15 8.15
N ASP A 187 5.57 0.03 8.86
CA ASP A 187 5.46 -0.21 10.30
C ASP A 187 5.11 -1.68 10.60
N PRO A 188 6.02 -2.48 11.21
CA PRO A 188 5.78 -3.89 11.51
C PRO A 188 4.77 -4.12 12.63
N HIS A 189 4.41 -3.07 13.37
CA HIS A 189 3.46 -3.14 14.47
C HIS A 189 2.00 -3.02 14.00
N LEU A 190 1.76 -2.64 12.74
CA LEU A 190 0.44 -2.57 12.11
C LEU A 190 0.03 -3.95 11.56
N LYS A 191 -0.34 -4.86 12.47
CA LYS A 191 -0.75 -6.22 12.13
C LYS A 191 -2.27 -6.29 11.94
N ASN A 192 -2.71 -7.10 10.95
CA ASN A 192 -4.13 -7.36 10.66
C ASN A 192 -4.96 -6.09 10.42
N ILE A 193 -4.32 -5.00 9.99
CA ILE A 193 -4.97 -3.79 9.53
C ILE A 193 -5.07 -3.81 7.99
N PHE A 194 -6.19 -3.36 7.48
CA PHE A 194 -6.42 -3.09 6.06
C PHE A 194 -6.93 -1.66 5.89
N TRP A 195 -8.04 -1.35 6.55
CA TRP A 195 -8.57 0.01 6.56
C TRP A 195 -7.68 0.90 7.43
N GLY A 196 -7.24 2.04 6.85
CA GLY A 196 -6.40 3.01 7.55
C GLY A 196 -4.93 2.98 7.16
N GLU A 197 -4.43 1.94 6.48
CA GLU A 197 -3.08 1.92 5.95
C GLU A 197 -2.82 3.13 5.02
N GLU A 198 -3.69 3.32 4.04
CA GLU A 198 -3.55 4.38 3.04
C GLU A 198 -3.58 5.77 3.67
N PHE A 199 -4.49 5.97 4.63
CA PHE A 199 -4.55 7.20 5.41
C PHE A 199 -3.26 7.44 6.19
N LEU A 200 -2.78 6.43 6.91
CA LEU A 200 -1.60 6.56 7.75
C LEU A 200 -0.35 6.82 6.93
N MET A 201 -0.19 6.15 5.79
CA MET A 201 0.93 6.41 4.88
C MET A 201 0.85 7.81 4.27
N ALA A 202 -0.32 8.27 3.84
CA ALA A 202 -0.53 9.63 3.34
C ALA A 202 -0.15 10.69 4.39
N LEU A 203 -0.60 10.52 5.64
CA LEU A 203 -0.24 11.39 6.76
C LEU A 203 1.28 11.39 7.01
N ARG A 204 1.91 10.22 7.03
CA ARG A 204 3.36 10.09 7.28
C ARG A 204 4.17 10.67 6.14
N PHE A 205 3.77 10.50 4.89
CA PHE A 205 4.37 11.15 3.74
C PHE A 205 4.27 12.66 3.87
N TYR A 206 3.08 13.20 4.09
CA TYR A 206 2.87 14.64 4.24
C TYR A 206 3.73 15.24 5.35
N THR A 207 3.70 14.66 6.54
CA THR A 207 4.45 15.14 7.70
C THR A 207 5.98 14.99 7.55
N SER A 208 6.43 14.08 6.67
CA SER A 208 7.83 13.89 6.29
C SER A 208 8.27 14.75 5.10
N GLY A 209 7.36 15.57 4.50
CA GLY A 209 7.66 16.38 3.33
C GLY A 209 7.78 15.58 2.03
N ILE A 210 7.20 14.38 1.99
CA ILE A 210 7.04 13.56 0.78
C ILE A 210 5.76 14.00 0.07
N GLU A 211 5.83 14.20 -1.23
CA GLU A 211 4.72 14.67 -2.04
C GLU A 211 4.11 13.54 -2.87
N VAL A 212 2.82 13.31 -2.73
CA VAL A 212 2.10 12.31 -3.54
C VAL A 212 1.56 12.97 -4.81
N TYR A 213 1.67 12.28 -5.94
CA TYR A 213 1.18 12.71 -7.24
C TYR A 213 0.28 11.65 -7.87
N THR A 214 -0.86 12.09 -8.40
CA THR A 214 -1.65 11.28 -9.32
C THR A 214 -0.96 11.28 -10.68
N PRO A 215 -0.72 10.13 -11.33
CA PRO A 215 -0.15 10.08 -12.69
C PRO A 215 -1.10 10.71 -13.71
N ASP A 216 -0.56 11.18 -14.85
CA ASP A 216 -1.34 11.74 -15.95
C ASP A 216 -1.88 10.67 -16.93
N LYS A 217 -1.44 9.43 -16.81
CA LYS A 217 -1.87 8.30 -17.64
C LYS A 217 -1.89 6.97 -16.87
N ASN A 218 -2.69 6.04 -17.38
CA ASN A 218 -2.76 4.70 -16.82
C ASN A 218 -1.59 3.85 -17.30
N ILE A 219 -0.68 3.50 -16.40
CA ILE A 219 0.51 2.68 -16.67
C ILE A 219 0.34 1.28 -16.12
N VAL A 220 -0.37 1.15 -14.99
CA VAL A 220 -0.69 -0.11 -14.33
C VAL A 220 -2.19 -0.28 -14.19
N TYR A 221 -2.64 -1.51 -14.20
CA TYR A 221 -4.04 -1.93 -14.09
C TYR A 221 -4.18 -3.00 -13.03
N THR A 222 -5.27 -3.01 -12.27
CA THR A 222 -5.47 -3.99 -11.20
C THR A 222 -6.74 -4.79 -11.40
N LEU A 223 -6.79 -6.00 -10.84
CA LEU A 223 -8.01 -6.79 -10.79
C LEU A 223 -8.81 -6.42 -9.52
N TRP A 224 -9.92 -5.73 -9.70
CA TRP A 224 -10.78 -5.33 -8.59
C TRP A 224 -11.65 -6.46 -8.05
N ASP A 225 -11.97 -7.47 -8.90
CA ASP A 225 -12.65 -8.67 -8.46
C ASP A 225 -11.74 -9.50 -7.54
N ARG A 226 -12.28 -9.98 -6.44
CA ARG A 226 -11.57 -10.78 -5.43
C ARG A 226 -12.21 -12.13 -5.16
N GLU A 227 -13.30 -12.48 -5.86
CA GLU A 227 -14.03 -13.73 -5.65
C GLU A 227 -13.23 -14.96 -6.14
N TYR A 228 -12.26 -14.77 -7.03
CA TYR A 228 -11.43 -15.85 -7.57
C TYR A 228 -10.42 -16.44 -6.56
N ARG A 229 -10.22 -15.83 -5.39
CA ARG A 229 -9.23 -16.25 -4.39
C ARG A 229 -9.67 -15.99 -2.95
N PRO A 230 -9.11 -16.71 -1.97
CA PRO A 230 -9.24 -16.35 -0.57
C PRO A 230 -8.59 -14.99 -0.27
N THR A 231 -9.07 -14.32 0.75
CA THR A 231 -8.46 -13.09 1.27
C THR A 231 -7.95 -13.32 2.70
N PHE A 232 -7.02 -12.49 3.17
CA PHE A 232 -6.42 -12.67 4.48
C PHE A 232 -7.45 -12.58 5.64
N TRP A 233 -8.66 -12.11 5.39
CA TRP A 233 -9.75 -12.11 6.35
C TRP A 233 -10.19 -13.53 6.78
N GLU A 234 -9.90 -14.57 5.98
CA GLU A 234 -10.17 -15.96 6.37
C GLU A 234 -9.43 -16.37 7.65
N LEU A 235 -8.30 -15.71 7.97
CA LEU A 235 -7.53 -15.96 9.20
C LEU A 235 -8.33 -15.67 10.47
N ARG A 236 -9.32 -14.78 10.39
CA ARG A 236 -10.23 -14.53 11.50
C ARG A 236 -11.05 -15.78 11.85
N ASN A 237 -11.37 -16.61 10.86
CA ASN A 237 -12.10 -17.86 11.07
C ASN A 237 -11.22 -18.93 11.77
N LEU A 238 -9.89 -18.82 11.68
CA LEU A 238 -8.95 -19.73 12.35
C LEU A 238 -8.75 -19.35 13.83
N ASP A 239 -8.61 -18.07 14.13
CA ASP A 239 -8.44 -17.54 15.49
C ASP A 239 -8.95 -16.09 15.54
N ALA A 240 -10.26 -15.93 15.74
CA ALA A 240 -10.90 -14.62 15.80
C ALA A 240 -10.33 -13.75 16.93
N LYS A 241 -10.10 -14.32 18.11
CA LYS A 241 -9.60 -13.59 19.30
C LYS A 241 -8.24 -12.96 19.03
N LYS A 242 -7.30 -13.76 18.52
CA LYS A 242 -5.96 -13.29 18.19
C LYS A 242 -5.96 -12.30 17.01
N PHE A 243 -6.76 -12.57 15.98
CA PHE A 243 -6.88 -11.70 14.81
C PHE A 243 -7.42 -10.33 15.20
N ASP A 244 -8.52 -10.27 15.96
CA ASP A 244 -9.15 -9.04 16.38
C ASP A 244 -8.29 -8.26 17.38
N ALA A 245 -7.57 -8.95 18.30
CA ALA A 245 -6.63 -8.30 19.22
C ALA A 245 -5.48 -7.57 18.47
N HIS A 246 -4.90 -8.20 17.44
CA HIS A 246 -3.89 -7.57 16.61
C HIS A 246 -4.45 -6.36 15.84
N GLY A 247 -5.64 -6.49 15.26
CA GLY A 247 -6.32 -5.41 14.55
C GLY A 247 -6.63 -4.21 15.47
N LEU A 248 -7.04 -4.48 16.71
CA LEU A 248 -7.30 -3.44 17.70
C LEU A 248 -6.03 -2.65 18.06
N ILE A 249 -4.93 -3.35 18.37
CA ILE A 249 -3.65 -2.70 18.69
C ILE A 249 -3.19 -1.83 17.51
N SER A 250 -3.32 -2.34 16.29
CA SER A 250 -2.99 -1.59 15.07
C SER A 250 -3.86 -0.35 14.89
N PHE A 251 -5.16 -0.45 15.17
CA PHE A 251 -6.08 0.68 15.14
C PHE A 251 -5.74 1.74 16.19
N LEU A 252 -5.46 1.33 17.43
CA LEU A 252 -5.05 2.24 18.50
C LEU A 252 -3.72 2.94 18.15
N ARG A 253 -2.79 2.21 17.54
CA ARG A 253 -1.53 2.76 17.04
C ARG A 253 -1.75 3.79 15.94
N LEU A 254 -2.61 3.50 14.97
CA LEU A 254 -3.04 4.44 13.94
C LEU A 254 -3.58 5.72 14.58
N CYS A 255 -4.52 5.59 15.51
CA CYS A 255 -5.11 6.73 16.21
C CYS A 255 -4.05 7.55 16.99
N LYS A 256 -3.08 6.88 17.61
CA LYS A 256 -1.97 7.54 18.31
C LYS A 256 -1.10 8.34 17.36
N ILE A 257 -0.68 7.76 16.24
CA ILE A 257 0.17 8.41 15.22
C ILE A 257 -0.58 9.59 14.57
N ALA A 258 -1.88 9.42 14.30
CA ALA A 258 -2.72 10.43 13.66
C ALA A 258 -3.17 11.56 14.59
N GLY A 259 -2.83 11.51 15.89
CA GLY A 259 -3.28 12.52 16.85
C GLY A 259 -4.78 12.49 17.16
N PHE A 260 -5.49 11.44 16.74
CA PHE A 260 -6.94 11.30 16.99
C PHE A 260 -7.28 11.03 18.45
N TYR A 261 -6.32 10.57 19.21
CA TYR A 261 -6.53 10.13 20.58
C TYR A 261 -5.65 10.92 21.52
N LYS A 262 -6.26 11.80 22.31
CA LYS A 262 -5.58 12.54 23.40
C LYS A 262 -5.48 11.73 24.69
N SER A 263 -6.03 10.49 24.73
CA SER A 263 -5.98 9.69 25.94
C SER A 263 -4.59 9.11 26.19
N ARG A 264 -4.32 8.82 27.44
CA ARG A 264 -3.10 8.19 27.93
C ARG A 264 -3.07 6.72 27.56
N ILE A 265 -3.02 6.37 26.25
CA ILE A 265 -2.76 4.99 25.85
C ILE A 265 -1.34 4.69 26.29
N ALA A 266 -1.22 3.96 27.39
CA ALA A 266 0.05 3.51 27.95
C ALA A 266 0.45 2.10 27.46
N GLU A 267 -0.31 1.52 26.53
CA GLU A 267 -0.04 0.19 25.98
C GLU A 267 1.30 0.18 25.23
N GLU A 268 2.28 -0.53 25.76
CA GLU A 268 3.65 -0.59 25.22
C GLU A 268 3.67 -0.99 23.74
N ARG A 269 2.83 -1.96 23.34
CA ARG A 269 2.74 -2.41 21.94
C ARG A 269 2.23 -1.33 20.98
N VAL A 270 1.44 -0.37 21.48
CA VAL A 270 0.97 0.78 20.70
C VAL A 270 2.07 1.83 20.54
N LEU A 271 2.91 2.00 21.56
CA LEU A 271 3.93 3.06 21.64
C LEU A 271 5.28 2.63 21.06
N LYS A 272 5.48 1.34 20.82
CA LYS A 272 6.77 0.79 20.39
C LYS A 272 7.27 1.44 19.10
N ASP A 273 8.54 1.88 19.10
CA ASP A 273 9.28 2.41 17.95
C ASP A 273 8.54 3.57 17.21
N LEU A 274 7.77 4.41 17.94
CA LEU A 274 7.04 5.54 17.34
C LEU A 274 7.94 6.62 16.76
N GLU A 275 9.18 6.76 17.25
CA GLU A 275 10.19 7.66 16.71
C GLU A 275 10.58 7.27 15.28
N LEU A 276 10.53 5.98 14.94
CA LEU A 276 10.86 5.46 13.61
C LEU A 276 9.62 5.33 12.70
N TYR A 277 8.51 4.86 13.26
CA TYR A 277 7.30 4.52 12.49
C TYR A 277 6.15 5.53 12.66
N GLY A 278 6.34 6.57 13.45
CA GLY A 278 5.35 7.62 13.68
C GLY A 278 5.24 8.63 12.53
N SER A 279 4.61 9.75 12.81
CA SER A 279 4.52 10.88 11.89
C SER A 279 5.89 11.56 11.71
N GLY A 280 6.12 12.15 10.53
CA GLY A 280 7.27 13.01 10.29
C GLY A 280 7.24 14.31 11.12
N LYS A 281 8.31 15.11 10.99
CA LYS A 281 8.48 16.35 11.75
C LYS A 281 8.60 17.60 10.86
N LYS A 282 8.47 17.46 9.53
CA LYS A 282 8.59 18.62 8.61
C LYS A 282 7.32 19.44 8.51
N LYS A 283 6.15 18.78 8.66
CA LYS A 283 4.82 19.43 8.64
C LYS A 283 3.95 18.89 9.78
N GLY A 284 2.94 19.68 10.16
CA GLY A 284 2.06 19.34 11.27
C GLY A 284 1.01 18.28 10.92
N ILE A 285 0.67 17.42 11.89
CA ILE A 285 -0.47 16.49 11.77
C ILE A 285 -1.78 17.27 11.61
N ASP A 286 -1.99 18.31 12.43
CA ASP A 286 -3.19 19.15 12.39
C ASP A 286 -3.35 19.85 11.03
N GLU A 287 -2.24 20.29 10.42
CA GLU A 287 -2.22 20.85 9.07
C GLU A 287 -2.71 19.82 8.03
N PHE A 288 -2.19 18.58 8.10
CA PHE A 288 -2.67 17.51 7.21
C PHE A 288 -4.16 17.22 7.38
N LEU A 289 -4.63 17.11 8.62
CA LEU A 289 -6.04 16.84 8.92
C LEU A 289 -6.96 17.94 8.43
N GLU A 290 -6.49 19.19 8.44
CA GLU A 290 -7.23 20.36 7.95
C GLU A 290 -7.30 20.36 6.42
N VAL A 291 -6.14 20.35 5.73
CA VAL A 291 -6.10 20.42 4.26
C VAL A 291 -6.71 19.18 3.58
N SER A 292 -6.75 18.05 4.26
CA SER A 292 -7.40 16.83 3.77
C SER A 292 -8.92 16.78 4.00
N GLY A 293 -9.48 17.71 4.78
CA GLY A 293 -10.88 17.71 5.19
C GLY A 293 -11.25 16.67 6.26
N ILE A 294 -10.27 15.89 6.74
CA ILE A 294 -10.51 14.81 7.72
C ILE A 294 -10.91 15.39 9.09
N LYS A 295 -10.35 16.53 9.48
CA LYS A 295 -10.61 17.19 10.77
C LYS A 295 -12.10 17.50 10.96
N GLU A 296 -12.77 17.99 9.93
CA GLU A 296 -14.20 18.32 10.00
C GLU A 296 -15.07 17.07 10.06
N MET A 297 -14.72 16.03 9.30
CA MET A 297 -15.45 14.76 9.33
C MET A 297 -15.29 14.01 10.66
N ASN A 298 -14.19 14.25 11.39
CA ASN A 298 -13.84 13.49 12.58
C ASN A 298 -14.50 14.00 13.87
N LYS A 299 -15.12 15.19 13.86
CA LYS A 299 -15.78 15.76 15.04
C LYS A 299 -16.88 14.85 15.64
N SER A 300 -17.47 13.97 14.81
CA SER A 300 -18.54 13.06 15.22
C SER A 300 -18.08 11.64 15.61
N VAL A 301 -16.85 11.24 15.29
CA VAL A 301 -16.41 9.84 15.37
C VAL A 301 -15.53 9.55 16.59
N ILE A 302 -14.75 10.52 17.07
CA ILE A 302 -13.86 10.37 18.23
C ILE A 302 -14.63 10.04 19.52
N TYR A 303 -15.91 10.33 19.56
CA TYR A 303 -16.81 10.11 20.69
C TYR A 303 -17.75 8.91 20.52
N SER A 304 -17.60 8.09 19.49
CA SER A 304 -18.47 6.93 19.32
C SER A 304 -18.23 5.91 20.46
N ASN A 305 -19.31 5.45 21.06
CA ASN A 305 -19.30 4.45 22.13
C ASN A 305 -18.57 3.15 21.74
N HIS A 306 -18.32 2.93 20.45
CA HIS A 306 -17.59 1.77 19.93
C HIS A 306 -16.11 1.79 20.32
N VAL A 307 -15.43 2.93 20.22
CA VAL A 307 -14.02 3.06 20.65
C VAL A 307 -13.92 2.96 22.16
N ARG A 308 -14.85 3.55 22.91
CA ARG A 308 -14.91 3.39 24.38
C ARG A 308 -15.09 1.93 24.80
N SER A 309 -16.04 1.20 24.20
CA SER A 309 -16.31 -0.20 24.56
C SER A 309 -15.16 -1.15 24.24
N PHE A 310 -14.23 -0.77 23.34
CA PHE A 310 -13.01 -1.52 23.04
C PHE A 310 -11.85 -1.16 23.98
N VAL A 311 -11.70 0.11 24.34
CA VAL A 311 -10.64 0.57 25.26
C VAL A 311 -10.90 0.09 26.69
N ASP A 312 -12.16 0.02 27.11
CA ASP A 312 -12.55 -0.45 28.45
C ASP A 312 -12.44 -1.99 28.61
N LYS A 313 -12.15 -2.73 27.54
CA LYS A 313 -11.97 -4.20 27.54
C LYS A 313 -10.51 -4.66 27.47
N ILE A 314 -9.56 -3.72 27.45
CA ILE A 314 -8.11 -3.95 27.54
C ILE A 314 -7.62 -3.55 28.92
#